data_67bc674ee2762f58f7288d57ca7742cd
#
_entry.id   67bc674ee2762f58f7288d57ca7742cd
#
_cell.length_a   1.000
_cell.length_b   1.000
_cell.length_c   1.000
_cell.angle_alpha   90.00
_cell.angle_beta   90.00
_cell.angle_gamma   90.00
#
_symmetry.space_group_name_H-M   'P 1'
#
loop_
_entity.id
_entity.type
_entity.pdbx_description
1 polymer ?
#
loop_
_entity_poly.entity_id
_entity_poly.type
_entity_poly.pdbx_seq_one_letter_code
_entity_poly.pdbx_strand_id
1 'polypeptide(L)'
;GGLGRPKGFDAGWYVRPTVFSDVNNTMRIAREEIFGPVLAIIPFDDEEAAVEIANDTPYGLAAYVQTGSPERAARLSRSLRAGAVHINGGAYEYGSPFGGYKASGNGREGGEMGLEDFLETKMVHGLA
;
A
#
# COMPACT_ATOMS: atom_id res chain seq x y z
N GLY A 1 15.53 1.92 17.84
CA GLY A 1 14.38 2.64 18.35
C GLY A 1 14.64 3.43 19.61
N GLY A 2 13.59 3.92 20.19
CA GLY A 2 13.58 4.67 21.43
C GLY A 2 13.36 6.16 21.23
N LEU A 3 13.18 6.86 22.35
CA LEU A 3 12.90 8.29 22.35
C LEU A 3 14.14 9.12 22.01
N GLY A 4 13.92 10.31 21.51
CA GLY A 4 14.94 11.30 21.21
C GLY A 4 15.56 11.17 19.82
N ARG A 5 16.50 12.06 19.53
CA ARG A 5 17.20 12.12 18.24
C ARG A 5 18.25 11.01 18.08
N PRO A 6 18.57 10.61 16.86
CA PRO A 6 19.76 9.79 16.59
C PRO A 6 21.04 10.50 17.05
N LYS A 7 22.04 9.71 17.44
CA LYS A 7 23.35 10.25 17.84
C LYS A 7 23.99 11.00 16.65
N GLY A 8 24.54 12.18 16.91
CA GLY A 8 25.19 13.02 15.89
C GLY A 8 24.28 14.02 15.18
N PHE A 9 23.01 14.13 15.61
CA PHE A 9 22.05 15.10 15.07
C PHE A 9 21.59 16.06 16.16
N ASP A 10 22.19 17.23 16.22
CA ASP A 10 21.89 18.23 17.26
C ASP A 10 20.73 19.16 16.87
N ALA A 11 20.38 19.21 15.59
CA ALA A 11 19.30 20.03 15.05
C ALA A 11 18.41 19.22 14.09
N GLY A 12 17.22 19.75 13.74
CA GLY A 12 16.27 19.12 12.84
C GLY A 12 15.29 18.14 13.50
N TRP A 13 14.39 17.56 12.71
CA TRP A 13 13.30 16.67 13.13
C TRP A 13 13.62 15.21 12.81
N TYR A 14 14.78 14.75 13.25
CA TYR A 14 15.19 13.36 13.05
C TYR A 14 14.68 12.46 14.16
N VAL A 15 14.17 11.30 13.79
CA VAL A 15 13.76 10.23 14.71
C VAL A 15 14.59 8.98 14.46
N ARG A 16 14.76 8.17 15.48
CA ARG A 16 15.49 6.89 15.36
C ARG A 16 14.63 5.89 14.60
N PRO A 17 15.18 5.11 13.66
CA PRO A 17 14.51 3.96 13.09
C PRO A 17 13.98 3.05 14.20
N THR A 18 12.69 2.74 14.15
CA THR A 18 12.00 2.02 15.23
C THR A 18 11.16 0.90 14.64
N VAL A 19 11.28 -0.29 15.23
CA VAL A 19 10.49 -1.46 14.89
C VAL A 19 9.63 -1.83 16.09
N PHE A 20 8.34 -1.99 15.85
CA PHE A 20 7.39 -2.53 16.80
C PHE A 20 7.07 -3.99 16.41
N SER A 21 7.30 -4.94 17.30
CA SER A 21 6.93 -6.34 17.15
C SER A 21 5.62 -6.63 17.88
N ASP A 22 5.01 -7.76 17.54
CA ASP A 22 3.78 -8.24 18.17
C ASP A 22 2.62 -7.24 18.13
N VAL A 23 2.57 -6.47 17.05
CA VAL A 23 1.50 -5.51 16.78
C VAL A 23 0.25 -6.27 16.32
N ASN A 24 -0.92 -5.68 16.57
CA ASN A 24 -2.18 -6.14 15.99
C ASN A 24 -3.01 -4.95 15.49
N ASN A 25 -4.04 -5.21 14.69
CA ASN A 25 -4.84 -4.17 14.03
C ASN A 25 -5.70 -3.31 14.97
N THR A 26 -5.78 -3.61 16.27
CA THR A 26 -6.45 -2.75 17.25
C THR A 26 -5.53 -1.63 17.75
N MET A 27 -4.23 -1.75 17.53
CA MET A 27 -3.24 -0.77 17.98
C MET A 27 -3.19 0.42 17.03
N ARG A 28 -3.06 1.62 17.59
CA ARG A 28 -2.95 2.87 16.85
C ARG A 28 -1.80 2.85 15.83
N ILE A 29 -0.65 2.27 16.19
CA ILE A 29 0.53 2.14 15.32
C ILE A 29 0.27 1.31 14.04
N ALA A 30 -0.74 0.43 14.04
CA ALA A 30 -1.16 -0.34 12.87
C ALA A 30 -2.19 0.39 12.00
N ARG A 31 -2.87 1.39 12.54
CA ARG A 31 -4.01 2.07 11.90
C ARG A 31 -3.67 3.44 11.32
N GLU A 32 -2.69 4.12 11.89
CA GLU A 32 -2.30 5.47 11.49
C GLU A 32 -0.97 5.44 10.75
N GLU A 33 -0.89 6.20 9.68
CA GLU A 33 0.35 6.38 8.94
C GLU A 33 1.31 7.29 9.71
N ILE A 34 2.50 6.78 10.05
CA ILE A 34 3.53 7.55 10.79
C ILE A 34 4.30 8.49 9.86
N PHE A 35 4.44 8.13 8.61
CA PHE A 35 5.22 8.85 7.59
C PHE A 35 6.66 9.10 8.03
N GLY A 36 7.32 8.05 8.54
CA GLY A 36 8.68 8.11 9.08
C GLY A 36 9.33 6.73 9.17
N PRO A 37 10.56 6.62 9.70
CA PRO A 37 11.32 5.38 9.75
C PRO A 37 10.80 4.43 10.86
N VAL A 38 9.56 4.05 10.75
CA VAL A 38 8.85 3.20 11.71
C VAL A 38 8.24 2.01 10.98
N LEU A 39 8.48 0.81 11.52
CA LEU A 39 7.94 -0.45 11.01
C LEU A 39 7.12 -1.13 12.11
N ALA A 40 5.90 -1.54 11.78
CA ALA A 40 5.06 -2.39 12.61
C ALA A 40 5.03 -3.81 12.02
N ILE A 41 5.32 -4.81 12.84
CA ILE A 41 5.31 -6.23 12.47
C ILE A 41 4.10 -6.88 13.14
N ILE A 42 3.22 -7.43 12.32
CA ILE A 42 2.01 -8.15 12.76
C ILE A 42 2.22 -9.63 12.42
N PRO A 43 2.31 -10.52 13.41
CA PRO A 43 2.36 -11.96 13.16
C PRO A 43 1.01 -12.47 12.65
N PHE A 44 1.04 -13.55 11.89
CA PHE A 44 -0.14 -14.25 11.40
C PHE A 44 0.12 -15.76 11.38
N ASP A 45 -0.94 -16.56 11.48
CA ASP A 45 -0.84 -18.03 11.58
C ASP A 45 -0.90 -18.69 10.20
N ASP A 46 -1.68 -18.13 9.27
CA ASP A 46 -1.87 -18.68 7.93
C ASP A 46 -2.09 -17.59 6.86
N GLU A 47 -2.23 -18.00 5.61
CA GLU A 47 -2.39 -17.11 4.46
C GLU A 47 -3.70 -16.31 4.53
N GLU A 48 -4.78 -16.92 5.03
CA GLU A 48 -6.09 -16.28 5.14
C GLU A 48 -6.05 -15.15 6.18
N ALA A 49 -5.49 -15.44 7.35
CA ALA A 49 -5.27 -14.44 8.40
C ALA A 49 -4.37 -13.29 7.90
N ALA A 50 -3.31 -13.60 7.14
CA ALA A 50 -2.45 -12.57 6.57
C ALA A 50 -3.21 -11.62 5.62
N VAL A 51 -4.09 -12.16 4.77
CA VAL A 51 -4.92 -11.37 3.85
C VAL A 51 -5.93 -10.52 4.62
N GLU A 52 -6.58 -11.08 5.63
CA GLU A 52 -7.52 -10.37 6.48
C GLU A 52 -6.84 -9.18 7.19
N ILE A 53 -5.71 -9.44 7.85
CA ILE A 53 -4.90 -8.41 8.53
C ILE A 53 -4.47 -7.31 7.55
N ALA A 54 -3.95 -7.70 6.38
CA ALA A 54 -3.48 -6.74 5.38
C ALA A 54 -4.61 -5.88 4.79
N ASN A 55 -5.82 -6.43 4.70
CA ASN A 55 -6.98 -5.71 4.21
C ASN A 55 -7.71 -4.88 5.28
N ASP A 56 -7.50 -5.18 6.56
CA ASP A 56 -8.09 -4.45 7.68
C ASP A 56 -7.30 -3.16 7.99
N THR A 57 -7.33 -2.23 7.04
CA THR A 57 -6.76 -0.89 7.14
C THR A 57 -7.66 0.10 6.38
N PRO A 58 -7.72 1.38 6.78
CA PRO A 58 -8.41 2.41 6.00
C PRO A 58 -7.71 2.74 4.67
N TYR A 59 -6.46 2.33 4.50
CA TYR A 59 -5.64 2.61 3.32
C TYR A 59 -5.60 1.44 2.33
N GLY A 60 -5.10 1.71 1.14
CA GLY A 60 -4.94 0.71 0.10
C GLY A 60 -4.16 1.25 -1.11
N LEU A 61 -3.00 1.89 -0.88
CA LEU A 61 -2.18 2.40 -1.98
C LEU A 61 -1.39 1.27 -2.63
N ALA A 62 -0.59 0.55 -1.85
CA ALA A 62 0.24 -0.54 -2.34
C ALA A 62 0.32 -1.69 -1.33
N ALA A 63 0.54 -2.88 -1.85
CA ALA A 63 0.85 -4.09 -1.08
C ALA A 63 2.10 -4.76 -1.67
N TYR A 64 2.84 -5.45 -0.82
CA TYR A 64 4.05 -6.17 -1.20
C TYR A 64 3.97 -7.62 -0.74
N VAL A 65 4.26 -8.54 -1.65
CA VAL A 65 4.21 -9.99 -1.38
C VAL A 65 5.55 -10.62 -1.74
N GLN A 66 6.09 -11.40 -0.83
CA GLN A 66 7.27 -12.22 -1.04
C GLN A 66 6.87 -13.69 -0.98
N THR A 67 7.01 -14.43 -2.08
CA THR A 67 6.67 -15.86 -2.14
C THR A 67 7.43 -16.56 -3.25
N GLY A 68 7.80 -17.82 -3.01
CA GLY A 68 8.35 -18.71 -4.03
C GLY A 68 7.31 -19.45 -4.86
N SER A 69 6.00 -19.31 -4.56
CA SER A 69 4.92 -20.00 -5.30
C SER A 69 4.20 -19.02 -6.23
N PRO A 70 4.23 -19.25 -7.56
CA PRO A 70 3.47 -18.47 -8.54
C PRO A 70 1.95 -18.52 -8.29
N GLU A 71 1.42 -19.67 -7.88
CA GLU A 71 -0.01 -19.86 -7.58
C GLU A 71 -0.44 -19.01 -6.38
N ARG A 72 0.40 -18.95 -5.34
CA ARG A 72 0.18 -18.09 -4.17
C ARG A 72 0.25 -16.63 -4.57
N ALA A 73 1.24 -16.23 -5.36
CA ALA A 73 1.36 -14.87 -5.87
C ALA A 73 0.08 -14.44 -6.61
N ALA A 74 -0.43 -15.30 -7.50
CA ALA A 74 -1.65 -15.03 -8.26
C ALA A 74 -2.91 -14.96 -7.38
N ARG A 75 -3.01 -15.75 -6.30
CA ARG A 75 -4.13 -15.63 -5.34
C ARG A 75 -4.05 -14.33 -4.56
N LEU A 76 -2.89 -14.07 -3.96
CA LEU A 76 -2.68 -12.89 -3.11
C LEU A 76 -2.85 -11.58 -3.88
N SER A 77 -2.39 -11.52 -5.14
CA SER A 77 -2.58 -10.32 -5.98
C SER A 77 -4.05 -9.96 -6.20
N ARG A 78 -4.95 -10.96 -6.20
CA ARG A 78 -6.40 -10.72 -6.32
C ARG A 78 -7.10 -10.47 -4.99
N SER A 79 -6.55 -11.00 -3.89
CA SER A 79 -7.17 -10.92 -2.58
C SER A 79 -6.82 -9.64 -1.82
N LEU A 80 -5.64 -9.06 -2.09
CA LEU A 80 -5.18 -7.84 -1.44
C LEU A 80 -5.87 -6.60 -2.05
N ARG A 81 -6.46 -5.79 -1.21
CA ARG A 81 -7.23 -4.59 -1.58
C ARG A 81 -6.33 -3.36 -1.61
N ALA A 82 -5.47 -3.29 -2.60
CA ALA A 82 -4.57 -2.18 -2.86
C ALA A 82 -4.55 -1.82 -4.34
N GLY A 83 -4.22 -0.58 -4.67
CA GLY A 83 -4.12 -0.11 -6.04
C GLY A 83 -2.96 -0.73 -6.80
N ALA A 84 -1.89 -1.11 -6.10
CA ALA A 84 -0.78 -1.87 -6.65
C ALA A 84 -0.42 -3.05 -5.74
N VAL A 85 -0.07 -4.19 -6.32
CA VAL A 85 0.48 -5.34 -5.59
C VAL A 85 1.81 -5.73 -6.24
N HIS A 86 2.89 -5.54 -5.50
CA HIS A 86 4.25 -5.84 -5.93
C HIS A 86 4.66 -7.24 -5.47
N ILE A 87 4.95 -8.12 -6.41
CA ILE A 87 5.37 -9.50 -6.14
C ILE A 87 6.90 -9.58 -6.24
N ASN A 88 7.55 -10.08 -5.17
CA ASN A 88 8.99 -10.35 -5.12
C ASN A 88 9.87 -9.16 -5.55
N GLY A 89 9.48 -7.96 -5.15
CA GLY A 89 10.23 -6.75 -5.50
C GLY A 89 10.00 -6.25 -6.92
N GLY A 90 8.93 -6.69 -7.59
CA GLY A 90 8.52 -6.18 -8.90
C GLY A 90 8.41 -4.66 -8.89
N ALA A 91 9.10 -4.02 -9.82
CA ALA A 91 9.11 -2.57 -9.95
C ALA A 91 7.83 -2.05 -10.64
N TYR A 92 7.57 -0.76 -10.43
CA TYR A 92 6.56 -0.04 -11.19
C TYR A 92 7.01 0.06 -12.66
N GLU A 93 6.13 -0.32 -13.58
CA GLU A 93 6.37 -0.18 -15.00
C GLU A 93 5.86 1.18 -15.50
N TYR A 94 6.67 1.87 -16.30
CA TYR A 94 6.28 3.15 -16.88
C TYR A 94 5.01 2.99 -17.74
N GLY A 95 4.02 3.82 -17.48
CA GLY A 95 2.72 3.75 -18.17
C GLY A 95 1.67 2.88 -17.46
N SER A 96 2.03 2.19 -16.37
CA SER A 96 1.04 1.54 -15.52
C SER A 96 0.22 2.57 -14.75
N PRO A 97 -1.08 2.33 -14.51
CA PRO A 97 -1.89 3.23 -13.70
C PRO A 97 -1.44 3.20 -12.24
N PHE A 98 -1.22 4.38 -11.66
CA PHE A 98 -0.88 4.54 -10.24
C PHE A 98 -2.07 5.16 -9.50
N GLY A 99 -2.40 4.61 -8.35
CA GLY A 99 -3.47 5.10 -7.47
C GLY A 99 -3.85 4.07 -6.43
N GLY A 100 -4.73 4.43 -5.52
CA GLY A 100 -5.09 3.65 -4.37
C GLY A 100 -6.52 3.12 -4.36
N TYR A 101 -6.83 2.47 -3.25
CA TYR A 101 -8.16 2.08 -2.83
C TYR A 101 -8.48 2.79 -1.50
N LYS A 102 -9.74 2.81 -1.12
CA LYS A 102 -10.19 3.30 0.19
C LYS A 102 -9.74 4.77 0.43
N ALA A 103 -9.24 5.09 1.62
CA ALA A 103 -8.77 6.43 1.97
C ALA A 103 -7.48 6.88 1.24
N SER A 104 -6.77 5.96 0.57
CA SER A 104 -5.64 6.31 -0.30
C SER A 104 -6.06 6.96 -1.61
N GLY A 105 -7.37 7.08 -1.88
CA GLY A 105 -7.93 7.70 -3.08
C GLY A 105 -8.26 6.69 -4.18
N ASN A 106 -9.23 7.04 -5.04
CA ASN A 106 -9.74 6.14 -6.09
C ASN A 106 -9.31 6.53 -7.51
N GLY A 107 -8.77 7.75 -7.71
CA GLY A 107 -8.25 8.20 -9.00
C GLY A 107 -7.04 7.39 -9.46
N ARG A 108 -6.69 7.55 -10.72
CA ARG A 108 -5.49 6.94 -11.30
C ARG A 108 -4.65 8.01 -12.00
N GLU A 109 -3.33 7.89 -11.84
CA GLU A 109 -2.34 8.64 -12.60
C GLU A 109 -1.60 7.71 -13.54
N GLY A 110 -1.13 8.23 -14.67
CA GLY A 110 -0.34 7.46 -15.63
C GLY A 110 -1.14 6.49 -16.49
N GLY A 111 -0.57 6.16 -17.64
CA GLY A 111 -1.21 5.29 -18.62
C GLY A 111 -2.51 5.84 -19.21
N GLU A 112 -3.24 4.99 -19.90
CA GLU A 112 -4.53 5.30 -20.50
C GLU A 112 -5.59 5.64 -19.44
N MET A 113 -5.63 4.87 -18.35
CA MET A 113 -6.57 5.08 -17.25
C MET A 113 -6.39 6.43 -16.56
N GLY A 114 -5.15 6.92 -16.45
CA GLY A 114 -4.89 8.25 -15.87
C GLY A 114 -5.34 9.40 -16.78
N LEU A 115 -5.46 9.16 -18.09
CA LEU A 115 -5.99 10.15 -19.03
C LEU A 115 -7.51 10.31 -18.89
N GLU A 116 -8.24 9.23 -18.53
CA GLU A 116 -9.69 9.24 -18.44
C GLU A 116 -10.22 10.30 -17.48
N ASP A 117 -9.53 10.56 -16.39
CA ASP A 117 -9.89 11.59 -15.40
C ASP A 117 -9.87 13.02 -15.97
N PHE A 118 -9.23 13.24 -17.12
CA PHE A 118 -9.13 14.53 -17.81
C PHE A 118 -10.03 14.63 -19.04
N LEU A 119 -10.83 13.60 -19.34
CA LEU A 119 -11.69 13.54 -20.51
C LEU A 119 -13.17 13.66 -20.12
N GLU A 120 -13.94 14.37 -20.96
CA GLU A 120 -15.39 14.41 -20.83
C GLU A 120 -16.04 13.39 -21.78
N THR A 121 -16.80 12.47 -21.20
CA THR A 121 -17.55 11.47 -21.97
C THR A 121 -18.81 12.12 -22.56
N LYS A 122 -19.00 12.01 -23.87
CA LYS A 122 -20.19 12.46 -24.57
C LYS A 122 -20.85 11.29 -25.29
N MET A 123 -22.15 11.12 -25.07
CA MET A 123 -22.96 10.21 -25.85
C MET A 123 -23.62 10.94 -27.02
N VAL A 124 -23.56 10.35 -28.21
CA VAL A 124 -24.22 10.88 -29.42
C VAL A 124 -25.18 9.82 -29.96
N HIS A 125 -26.43 10.22 -30.18
CA HIS A 125 -27.47 9.40 -30.78
C HIS A 125 -27.85 9.93 -32.16
N GLY A 126 -28.30 9.03 -33.06
CA GLY A 126 -28.91 9.41 -34.33
C GLY A 126 -27.92 9.87 -35.42
N LEU A 127 -26.64 9.55 -35.30
CA LEU A 127 -25.73 9.60 -36.43
C LEU A 127 -26.03 8.40 -37.34
N ALA A 128 -26.83 8.61 -38.38
CA ALA A 128 -27.08 7.63 -39.43
C ALA A 128 -26.08 7.81 -40.57
#